data_be31b9768036b0acb783a461b2d6768a
#
_entry.id   be31b9768036b0acb783a461b2d6768a
#
_cell.length_a   1.000
_cell.length_b   1.000
_cell.length_c   1.000
_cell.angle_alpha   90.00
_cell.angle_beta   90.00
_cell.angle_gamma   90.00
#
_symmetry.space_group_name_H-M   'P 1'
#
loop_
_entity.id
_entity.type
_entity.pdbx_description
1 polymer ?
#
loop_
_entity_poly.entity_id
_entity_poly.type
_entity_poly.pdbx_seq_one_letter_code
_entity_poly.pdbx_strand_id
1 'polypeptide(L)'
;APYEDMENATLLQKECYDLDEDTMIEITTYEKSIPSFARSSWKTKTGTRTYRIINKKSNTVFVRYILKGTFKYNGKSAQCTDATTECKVFVPNVYNVITNRAEKAGNTVLGYFYCTHVKTGKGMGGTFSIKCAANGTLTIN
;
A
#
# COMPACT_ATOMS: atom_id res chain seq x y z
N ALA A 1 9.08 5.36 9.24
CA ALA A 1 8.19 4.33 8.70
C ALA A 1 7.33 4.92 7.57
N PRO A 2 6.97 4.14 6.53
CA PRO A 2 6.14 4.66 5.44
C PRO A 2 4.80 5.24 5.89
N TYR A 3 4.23 4.69 6.96
CA TYR A 3 2.94 5.14 7.47
C TYR A 3 3.00 6.51 8.15
N GLU A 4 4.13 6.89 8.69
CA GLU A 4 4.32 8.18 9.37
C GLU A 4 4.42 9.36 8.39
N ASP A 5 4.72 9.08 7.12
CA ASP A 5 4.86 10.10 6.07
C ASP A 5 3.54 10.48 5.41
N MET A 6 2.41 10.16 6.05
CA MET A 6 1.08 10.38 5.46
C MET A 6 0.55 11.80 5.64
N GLU A 7 1.23 12.64 6.39
CA GLU A 7 0.86 14.05 6.54
C GLU A 7 0.87 14.75 5.18
N ASN A 8 -0.20 15.47 4.86
CA ASN A 8 -0.44 16.14 3.58
C ASN A 8 -0.63 15.18 2.39
N ALA A 9 -0.82 13.88 2.65
CA ALA A 9 -1.15 12.94 1.59
C ALA A 9 -2.62 13.06 1.19
N THR A 10 -2.89 12.80 -0.09
CA THR A 10 -4.25 12.82 -0.65
C THR A 10 -4.77 11.40 -0.78
N LEU A 11 -5.97 11.15 -0.26
CA LEU A 11 -6.62 9.85 -0.41
C LEU A 11 -7.09 9.67 -1.86
N LEU A 12 -6.63 8.60 -2.53
CA LEU A 12 -7.04 8.26 -3.89
C LEU A 12 -8.17 7.24 -3.90
N GLN A 13 -8.15 6.26 -3.01
CA GLN A 13 -9.12 5.18 -2.99
C GLN A 13 -9.23 4.58 -1.59
N LYS A 14 -10.44 4.19 -1.22
CA LYS A 14 -10.71 3.42 -0.01
C LYS A 14 -11.70 2.31 -0.34
N GLU A 15 -11.32 1.08 -0.02
CA GLU A 15 -12.15 -0.10 -0.17
C GLU A 15 -12.31 -0.78 1.18
N CYS A 16 -13.53 -1.22 1.48
CA CYS A 16 -13.82 -2.00 2.68
C CYS A 16 -14.68 -3.19 2.28
N TYR A 17 -14.36 -4.37 2.77
CA TYR A 17 -15.19 -5.53 2.57
C TYR A 17 -15.08 -6.50 3.74
N ASP A 18 -16.16 -7.24 3.97
CA ASP A 18 -16.25 -8.15 5.09
C ASP A 18 -15.54 -9.47 4.80
N LEU A 19 -14.74 -9.94 5.76
CA LEU A 19 -14.22 -11.31 5.75
C LEU A 19 -15.26 -12.26 6.37
N ASP A 20 -15.86 -11.84 7.47
CA ASP A 20 -16.89 -12.58 8.21
C ASP A 20 -17.70 -11.59 9.05
N GLU A 21 -18.52 -12.10 9.99
CA GLU A 21 -19.38 -11.27 10.84
C GLU A 21 -18.63 -10.26 11.70
N ASP A 22 -17.42 -10.60 12.12
CA ASP A 22 -16.65 -9.83 13.08
C ASP A 22 -15.45 -9.10 12.48
N THR A 23 -15.07 -9.43 11.24
CA THR A 23 -13.80 -9.00 10.66
C THR A 23 -14.00 -8.39 9.28
N MET A 24 -13.33 -7.27 9.05
CA MET A 24 -13.32 -6.63 7.74
C MET A 24 -11.89 -6.35 7.27
N ILE A 25 -11.76 -6.16 5.97
CA ILE A 25 -10.53 -5.69 5.34
C ILE A 25 -10.76 -4.28 4.85
N GLU A 26 -9.82 -3.40 5.15
CA GLU A 26 -9.80 -2.02 4.65
C GLU A 26 -8.52 -1.82 3.83
N ILE A 27 -8.68 -1.34 2.61
CA ILE A 27 -7.56 -1.01 1.74
C ILE A 27 -7.67 0.47 1.39
N THR A 28 -6.64 1.24 1.73
CA THR A 28 -6.56 2.66 1.41
C THR A 28 -5.34 2.92 0.53
N THR A 29 -5.48 3.87 -0.39
CA THR A 29 -4.36 4.32 -1.23
C THR A 29 -4.28 5.82 -1.17
N TYR A 30 -3.08 6.31 -0.89
CA TYR A 30 -2.78 7.72 -0.79
C TYR A 30 -1.66 8.08 -1.76
N GLU A 31 -1.66 9.33 -2.21
CA GLU A 31 -0.53 9.90 -2.91
C GLU A 31 -0.01 11.14 -2.21
N LYS A 32 1.27 11.40 -2.36
CA LYS A 32 1.93 12.57 -1.80
C LYS A 32 2.98 13.06 -2.77
N SER A 33 2.88 14.35 -3.16
CA SER A 33 3.90 14.98 -3.98
C SER A 33 5.10 15.33 -3.11
N ILE A 34 6.30 15.08 -3.63
CA ILE A 34 7.55 15.42 -2.96
C ILE A 34 8.09 16.66 -3.62
N PRO A 35 8.45 17.72 -2.85
CA PRO A 35 9.04 18.93 -3.44
C PRO A 35 10.29 18.59 -4.24
N SER A 36 10.40 19.16 -5.45
CA SER A 36 11.56 19.01 -6.30
C SER A 36 12.34 20.33 -6.37
N PHE A 37 13.62 20.21 -6.73
CA PHE A 37 14.45 21.41 -6.97
C PHE A 37 13.94 22.14 -8.20
N ALA A 38 13.99 23.47 -8.15
CA ALA A 38 13.36 24.35 -9.12
C ALA A 38 13.80 24.19 -10.58
N ARG A 39 14.92 23.53 -10.85
CA ARG A 39 15.44 23.33 -12.21
C ARG A 39 15.30 21.92 -12.72
N SER A 40 14.74 21.02 -11.95
CA SER A 40 14.54 19.65 -12.40
C SER A 40 13.32 19.54 -13.30
N SER A 41 13.48 18.90 -14.46
CA SER A 41 12.36 18.53 -15.31
C SER A 41 11.58 17.34 -14.73
N TRP A 42 12.17 16.62 -13.80
CA TRP A 42 11.52 15.49 -13.10
C TRP A 42 10.82 15.96 -11.86
N LYS A 43 9.61 15.49 -11.69
CA LYS A 43 8.83 15.61 -10.46
C LYS A 43 8.80 14.27 -9.75
N THR A 44 8.58 14.28 -8.46
CA THR A 44 8.55 13.07 -7.64
C THR A 44 7.27 13.02 -6.82
N LYS A 45 6.70 11.84 -6.72
CA LYS A 45 5.59 11.57 -5.81
C LYS A 45 5.68 10.15 -5.25
N THR A 46 4.99 9.92 -4.15
CA THR A 46 4.85 8.60 -3.55
C THR A 46 3.41 8.14 -3.63
N GLY A 47 3.24 6.84 -3.77
CA GLY A 47 1.95 6.17 -3.59
C GLY A 47 2.07 5.18 -2.45
N THR A 48 1.13 5.19 -1.53
CA THR A 48 1.13 4.30 -0.37
C THR A 48 -0.20 3.57 -0.30
N ARG A 49 -0.14 2.25 -0.32
CA ARG A 49 -1.33 1.40 -0.24
C ARG A 49 -1.26 0.57 1.04
N THR A 50 -2.29 0.68 1.85
CA THR A 50 -2.35 0.05 3.16
C THR A 50 -3.49 -0.95 3.20
N TYR A 51 -3.16 -2.18 3.58
CA TYR A 51 -4.10 -3.29 3.77
C TYR A 51 -4.18 -3.58 5.27
N ARG A 52 -5.38 -3.50 5.85
CA ARG A 52 -5.58 -3.75 7.27
C ARG A 52 -6.68 -4.78 7.48
N ILE A 53 -6.45 -5.70 8.42
CA ILE A 53 -7.46 -6.64 8.89
C ILE A 53 -7.94 -6.11 10.23
N ILE A 54 -9.23 -5.81 10.35
CA ILE A 54 -9.81 -5.05 11.46
C ILE A 54 -10.99 -5.81 12.06
N ASN A 55 -11.06 -5.82 13.39
CA ASN A 55 -12.26 -6.27 14.11
C ASN A 55 -13.32 -5.16 14.04
N LYS A 56 -14.51 -5.45 13.49
CA LYS A 56 -15.55 -4.46 13.27
C LYS A 56 -16.12 -3.86 14.56
N LYS A 57 -16.17 -4.66 15.62
CA LYS A 57 -16.78 -4.23 16.89
C LYS A 57 -15.86 -3.34 17.71
N SER A 58 -14.58 -3.73 17.79
CA SER A 58 -13.60 -3.04 18.62
C SER A 58 -12.72 -2.06 17.85
N ASN A 59 -12.76 -2.11 16.51
CA ASN A 59 -11.83 -1.40 15.61
C ASN A 59 -10.37 -1.77 15.84
N THR A 60 -10.12 -2.92 16.48
CA THR A 60 -8.76 -3.43 16.66
C THR A 60 -8.18 -3.84 15.32
N VAL A 61 -7.00 -3.34 15.01
CA VAL A 61 -6.24 -3.77 13.83
C VAL A 61 -5.43 -4.99 14.22
N PHE A 62 -5.66 -6.11 13.52
CA PHE A 62 -4.88 -7.34 13.74
C PHE A 62 -3.55 -7.32 13.01
N VAL A 63 -3.59 -6.95 11.73
CA VAL A 63 -2.43 -6.94 10.84
C VAL A 63 -2.55 -5.74 9.91
N ARG A 64 -1.41 -5.12 9.62
CA ARG A 64 -1.30 -4.03 8.66
C ARG A 64 -0.14 -4.29 7.72
N TYR A 65 -0.41 -4.29 6.42
CA TYR A 65 0.59 -4.35 5.36
C TYR A 65 0.60 -3.02 4.63
N ILE A 66 1.78 -2.44 4.42
CA ILE A 66 1.94 -1.18 3.71
C ILE A 66 2.87 -1.40 2.53
N LEU A 67 2.42 -0.99 1.35
CA LEU A 67 3.21 -0.92 0.13
C LEU A 67 3.44 0.54 -0.20
N LYS A 68 4.69 0.95 -0.38
CA LYS A 68 5.04 2.32 -0.79
C LYS A 68 5.91 2.28 -2.03
N GLY A 69 5.49 3.00 -3.05
CA GLY A 69 6.27 3.25 -4.25
C GLY A 69 6.66 4.71 -4.35
N THR A 70 7.87 4.98 -4.79
CA THR A 70 8.34 6.31 -5.13
C THR A 70 8.49 6.39 -6.65
N PHE A 71 7.97 7.45 -7.25
CA PHE A 71 7.92 7.61 -8.70
C PHE A 71 8.50 8.95 -9.10
N LYS A 72 9.18 8.96 -10.24
CA LYS A 72 9.55 10.19 -10.93
C LYS A 72 8.87 10.25 -12.29
N TYR A 73 8.49 11.44 -12.72
CA TYR A 73 7.80 11.66 -13.99
C TYR A 73 8.13 13.05 -14.55
N ASN A 74 8.07 13.21 -15.86
CA ASN A 74 8.46 14.46 -16.52
C ASN A 74 7.53 14.89 -17.68
N GLY A 75 6.35 14.26 -17.78
CA GLY A 75 5.41 14.53 -18.87
C GLY A 75 5.63 13.67 -20.12
N LYS A 76 6.80 13.04 -20.25
CA LYS A 76 7.15 12.16 -21.36
C LYS A 76 7.30 10.71 -20.93
N SER A 77 7.77 10.50 -19.71
CA SER A 77 7.97 9.16 -19.13
C SER A 77 7.79 9.20 -17.62
N ALA A 78 7.66 8.03 -17.04
CA ALA A 78 7.59 7.83 -15.60
C ALA A 78 8.33 6.56 -15.21
N GLN A 79 8.85 6.53 -14.01
CA GLN A 79 9.60 5.40 -13.50
C GLN A 79 9.38 5.25 -11.99
N CYS A 80 9.22 4.01 -11.53
CA CYS A 80 9.27 3.69 -10.11
C CYS A 80 10.73 3.62 -9.69
N THR A 81 11.13 4.47 -8.76
CA THR A 81 12.53 4.56 -8.31
C THR A 81 12.79 3.80 -7.03
N ASP A 82 11.75 3.53 -6.24
CA ASP A 82 11.89 2.79 -5.00
C ASP A 82 10.61 2.04 -4.66
N ALA A 83 10.75 0.88 -4.01
CA ALA A 83 9.64 0.05 -3.57
C ALA A 83 9.96 -0.47 -2.18
N THR A 84 9.09 -0.18 -1.22
CA THR A 84 9.27 -0.62 0.16
C THR A 84 7.99 -1.22 0.70
N THR A 85 8.12 -2.10 1.67
CA THR A 85 6.99 -2.64 2.43
C THR A 85 7.25 -2.53 3.92
N GLU A 86 6.15 -2.51 4.66
CA GLU A 86 6.16 -2.66 6.10
C GLU A 86 4.96 -3.54 6.47
N CYS A 87 5.18 -4.52 7.33
CA CYS A 87 4.11 -5.36 7.84
C CYS A 87 4.20 -5.40 9.37
N LYS A 88 3.09 -5.13 10.02
CA LYS A 88 3.02 -5.18 11.47
C LYS A 88 1.85 -6.06 11.92
N VAL A 89 2.14 -7.01 12.78
CA VAL A 89 1.16 -7.85 13.45
C VAL A 89 0.92 -7.26 14.84
N PHE A 90 -0.25 -6.66 15.04
CA PHE A 90 -0.59 -5.99 16.30
C PHE A 90 -1.08 -6.97 17.37
N VAL A 91 -1.75 -8.04 16.94
CA VAL A 91 -2.30 -9.06 17.84
C VAL A 91 -1.68 -10.40 17.47
N PRO A 92 -0.83 -10.97 18.34
CA PRO A 92 -0.15 -12.23 18.02
C PRO A 92 -1.12 -13.41 18.01
N ASN A 93 -0.74 -14.47 17.28
CA ASN A 93 -1.43 -15.77 17.24
C ASN A 93 -2.84 -15.76 16.63
N VAL A 94 -3.22 -14.72 15.89
CA VAL A 94 -4.50 -14.68 15.16
C VAL A 94 -4.28 -14.89 13.68
N TYR A 95 -3.29 -14.21 13.09
CA TYR A 95 -2.92 -14.34 11.68
C TYR A 95 -1.44 -14.66 11.56
N ASN A 96 -1.12 -15.55 10.61
CA ASN A 96 0.25 -15.89 10.28
C ASN A 96 0.61 -15.28 8.93
N VAL A 97 1.55 -14.34 8.91
CA VAL A 97 1.99 -13.67 7.69
C VAL A 97 2.97 -14.58 6.94
N ILE A 98 2.63 -14.92 5.71
CA ILE A 98 3.41 -15.84 4.88
C ILE A 98 4.24 -15.07 3.85
N THR A 99 3.63 -14.06 3.20
CA THR A 99 4.29 -13.25 2.17
C THR A 99 4.14 -11.78 2.50
N ASN A 100 5.24 -11.05 2.39
CA ASN A 100 5.30 -9.62 2.63
C ASN A 100 6.50 -9.07 1.85
N ARG A 101 6.26 -8.63 0.60
CA ARG A 101 7.34 -8.12 -0.23
C ARG A 101 6.84 -7.10 -1.25
N ALA A 102 7.77 -6.36 -1.83
CA ALA A 102 7.52 -5.41 -2.89
C ALA A 102 8.61 -5.47 -3.93
N GLU A 103 8.30 -5.03 -5.16
CA GLU A 103 9.27 -4.91 -6.24
C GLU A 103 8.90 -3.77 -7.18
N LYS A 104 9.87 -3.29 -7.93
CA LYS A 104 9.71 -2.28 -8.98
C LYS A 104 9.65 -2.97 -10.33
N ALA A 105 8.75 -2.49 -11.19
CA ALA A 105 8.65 -2.94 -12.57
C ALA A 105 8.32 -1.75 -13.46
N GLY A 106 9.37 -1.13 -14.04
CA GLY A 106 9.19 0.06 -14.87
C GLY A 106 8.60 1.23 -14.09
N ASN A 107 7.41 1.68 -14.46
CA ASN A 107 6.69 2.76 -13.79
C ASN A 107 5.69 2.25 -12.74
N THR A 108 5.83 1.01 -12.31
CA THR A 108 4.87 0.34 -11.41
C THR A 108 5.59 -0.17 -10.17
N VAL A 109 4.96 -0.02 -9.01
CA VAL A 109 5.33 -0.75 -7.80
C VAL A 109 4.35 -1.90 -7.62
N LEU A 110 4.89 -3.09 -7.33
CA LEU A 110 4.12 -4.31 -7.08
C LEU A 110 4.34 -4.74 -5.64
N GLY A 111 3.26 -5.08 -4.96
CA GLY A 111 3.30 -5.60 -3.60
C GLY A 111 2.58 -6.93 -3.49
N TYR A 112 3.12 -7.81 -2.68
CA TYR A 112 2.58 -9.14 -2.46
C TYR A 112 2.41 -9.35 -0.97
N PHE A 113 1.18 -9.57 -0.56
CA PHE A 113 0.87 -9.86 0.83
C PHE A 113 -0.05 -11.07 0.90
N TYR A 114 0.29 -12.02 1.76
CA TYR A 114 -0.54 -13.18 2.03
C TYR A 114 -0.39 -13.60 3.48
N CYS A 115 -1.50 -13.85 4.14
CA CYS A 115 -1.54 -14.38 5.49
C CYS A 115 -2.66 -15.42 5.62
N THR A 116 -2.58 -16.22 6.67
CA THR A 116 -3.62 -17.21 7.00
C THR A 116 -4.12 -16.99 8.42
N HIS A 117 -5.41 -17.24 8.62
CA HIS A 117 -5.99 -17.25 9.96
C HIS A 117 -5.51 -18.51 10.68
N VAL A 118 -4.94 -18.34 11.88
CA VAL A 118 -4.30 -19.46 12.61
C VAL A 118 -5.28 -20.59 12.90
N LYS A 119 -6.50 -20.27 13.35
CA LYS A 119 -7.48 -21.30 13.73
C LYS A 119 -8.12 -22.00 12.54
N THR A 120 -8.46 -21.27 11.49
CA THR A 120 -9.25 -21.80 10.36
C THR A 120 -8.41 -22.19 9.16
N GLY A 121 -7.18 -21.69 9.07
CA GLY A 121 -6.32 -21.85 7.89
C GLY A 121 -6.75 -21.03 6.69
N LYS A 122 -7.80 -20.20 6.82
CA LYS A 122 -8.30 -19.36 5.73
C LYS A 122 -7.23 -18.36 5.31
N GLY A 123 -6.94 -18.31 4.01
CA GLY A 123 -5.98 -17.39 3.43
C GLY A 123 -6.62 -16.09 2.99
N MET A 124 -5.85 -15.00 3.04
CA MET A 124 -6.27 -13.69 2.57
C MET A 124 -5.05 -12.87 2.20
N GLY A 125 -5.27 -11.82 1.42
CA GLY A 125 -4.24 -10.96 0.90
C GLY A 125 -4.41 -10.78 -0.60
N GLY A 126 -3.32 -10.54 -1.30
CA GLY A 126 -3.35 -10.37 -2.74
C GLY A 126 -2.10 -9.72 -3.29
N THR A 127 -2.18 -9.41 -4.57
CA THR A 127 -1.17 -8.62 -5.28
C THR A 127 -1.73 -7.23 -5.50
N PHE A 128 -0.95 -6.24 -5.14
CA PHE A 128 -1.32 -4.84 -5.25
C PHE A 128 -0.39 -4.14 -6.22
N SER A 129 -0.89 -3.18 -6.97
CA SER A 129 -0.03 -2.39 -7.84
C SER A 129 -0.43 -0.93 -7.84
N ILE A 130 0.57 -0.07 -7.99
CA ILE A 130 0.39 1.36 -8.22
C ILE A 130 1.26 1.70 -9.42
N LYS A 131 0.64 2.24 -10.47
CA LYS A 131 1.31 2.63 -11.70
C LYS A 131 1.30 4.14 -11.84
N CYS A 132 2.44 4.72 -12.21
CA CYS A 132 2.56 6.16 -12.45
C CYS A 132 2.61 6.44 -13.95
N ALA A 133 1.70 7.27 -14.43
CA ALA A 133 1.73 7.73 -15.82
C ALA A 133 2.75 8.86 -15.99
N ALA A 134 3.10 9.16 -17.24
CA ALA A 134 4.08 10.22 -17.56
C ALA A 134 3.69 11.59 -16.99
N ASN A 135 2.40 11.86 -16.86
CA ASN A 135 1.89 13.12 -16.27
C ASN A 135 1.81 13.08 -14.73
N GLY A 136 2.19 11.98 -14.11
CA GLY A 136 2.15 11.81 -12.66
C GLY A 136 0.87 11.20 -12.10
N THR A 137 -0.12 10.89 -12.94
CA THR A 137 -1.36 10.24 -12.48
C THR A 137 -1.08 8.83 -12.00
N LEU A 138 -1.51 8.50 -10.78
CA LEU A 138 -1.39 7.16 -10.24
C LEU A 138 -2.66 6.34 -10.52
N THR A 139 -2.46 5.13 -11.01
CA THR A 139 -3.52 4.15 -11.27
C THR A 139 -3.32 2.96 -10.36
N ILE A 140 -4.41 2.43 -9.80
CA ILE A 140 -4.39 1.39 -8.78
C ILE A 140 -5.05 0.12 -9.34
N ASN A 141 -4.42 -1.00 -9.03
CA ASN A 141 -4.98 -2.33 -9.30
C ASN A 141 -4.99 -3.20 -8.06
#